data_1cea8c2e2f9c57ec64311edb4107a233
#
_entry.id   1cea8c2e2f9c57ec64311edb4107a233
#
_cell.length_a   1.000
_cell.length_b   1.000
_cell.length_c   1.000
_cell.angle_alpha   90.00
_cell.angle_beta   90.00
_cell.angle_gamma   90.00
#
_symmetry.space_group_name_H-M   'P 1'
#
loop_
_entity.id
_entity.type
_entity.pdbx_description
1 polymer ?
#
loop_
_entity_poly.entity_id
_entity_poly.type
_entity_poly.pdbx_seq_one_letter_code
_entity_poly.pdbx_strand_id
1 'polypeptide(L)'
;MTRIILKASEVAAIIGRNQYKPRQDVMNELWKKYRPDTFKGRTKKDQAEETLKLSLDAKVVLESAVQVQTKSSEEVQKVFRAAQDAINSDSKLNAAQKIEVIDHIRSKVYTNHGTRTEDRTADKVVADTGARLERDETFYTLPVCQLGENSYIIMGKIDRLEVQPDGSKILVEIKNRTNRLFRRVVDYENIQIQVYLQMLGLVHARLVEQYNNQVLSHDLTRDDELWTNEILPKLNEFCLELHESMNTA
;
A
#
# COMPACT_ATOMS: atom_id res chain seq x y z
N MET A 1 -3.42 27.56 2.75
CA MET A 1 -2.42 26.63 2.21
C MET A 1 -2.89 25.20 2.51
N THR A 2 -3.25 24.45 1.49
CA THR A 2 -3.73 23.06 1.64
C THR A 2 -2.59 22.09 1.49
N ARG A 3 -2.44 21.15 2.46
CA ARG A 3 -1.44 20.09 2.40
C ARG A 3 -2.04 18.86 1.72
N ILE A 4 -1.56 18.52 0.54
CA ILE A 4 -1.97 17.35 -0.24
C ILE A 4 -1.00 16.21 0.04
N ILE A 5 -1.53 15.12 0.60
CA ILE A 5 -0.74 13.99 1.08
C ILE A 5 -0.76 12.87 0.05
N LEU A 6 0.41 12.52 -0.47
CA LEU A 6 0.69 11.35 -1.28
C LEU A 6 1.20 10.24 -0.34
N LYS A 7 0.62 9.04 -0.39
CA LYS A 7 1.12 7.95 0.46
C LYS A 7 2.40 7.34 -0.13
N ALA A 8 3.40 7.11 0.71
CA ALA A 8 4.66 6.48 0.28
C ALA A 8 4.43 5.15 -0.46
N SER A 9 3.49 4.33 0.02
CA SER A 9 3.10 3.05 -0.62
C SER A 9 2.38 3.21 -1.97
N GLU A 10 1.94 4.41 -2.34
CA GLU A 10 1.25 4.70 -3.61
C GLU A 10 2.17 5.35 -4.64
N VAL A 11 3.40 5.73 -4.27
CA VAL A 11 4.35 6.39 -5.18
C VAL A 11 4.62 5.53 -6.43
N ALA A 12 4.78 4.23 -6.27
CA ALA A 12 4.95 3.33 -7.42
C ALA A 12 3.76 3.38 -8.40
N ALA A 13 2.53 3.52 -7.90
CA ALA A 13 1.33 3.70 -8.72
C ALA A 13 1.31 5.09 -9.38
N ILE A 14 1.67 6.14 -8.63
CA ILE A 14 1.74 7.52 -9.12
C ILE A 14 2.69 7.64 -10.31
N ILE A 15 3.87 6.99 -10.25
CA ILE A 15 4.86 7.04 -11.32
C ILE A 15 4.66 5.98 -12.41
N GLY A 16 3.55 5.23 -12.38
CA GLY A 16 3.21 4.23 -13.39
C GLY A 16 3.99 2.89 -13.28
N ARG A 17 4.63 2.63 -12.13
CA ARG A 17 5.45 1.43 -11.88
C ARG A 17 4.74 0.38 -11.02
N ASN A 18 3.40 0.47 -10.86
CA ASN A 18 2.59 -0.52 -10.15
C ASN A 18 1.53 -1.12 -11.07
N GLN A 19 1.72 -2.36 -11.49
CA GLN A 19 0.79 -3.07 -12.39
C GLN A 19 -0.58 -3.37 -11.76
N TYR A 20 -0.70 -3.29 -10.42
CA TYR A 20 -1.92 -3.64 -9.70
C TYR A 20 -2.78 -2.41 -9.35
N LYS A 21 -2.19 -1.22 -9.32
CA LYS A 21 -2.89 0.04 -9.04
C LYS A 21 -2.55 1.06 -10.12
N PRO A 22 -3.48 1.34 -11.06
CA PRO A 22 -3.29 2.37 -12.06
C PRO A 22 -3.09 3.76 -11.44
N ARG A 23 -2.26 4.59 -12.08
CA ARG A 23 -2.02 6.00 -11.70
C ARG A 23 -3.32 6.79 -11.60
N GLN A 24 -4.27 6.54 -12.53
CA GLN A 24 -5.57 7.20 -12.55
C GLN A 24 -6.41 6.92 -11.30
N ASP A 25 -6.31 5.74 -10.70
CA ASP A 25 -7.02 5.42 -9.46
C ASP A 25 -6.54 6.32 -8.31
N VAL A 26 -5.21 6.52 -8.20
CA VAL A 26 -4.64 7.43 -7.19
C VAL A 26 -5.05 8.88 -7.45
N MET A 27 -5.03 9.31 -8.73
CA MET A 27 -5.48 10.63 -9.15
C MET A 27 -6.93 10.89 -8.70
N ASN A 28 -7.83 9.97 -9.01
CA ASN A 28 -9.26 10.08 -8.68
C ASN A 28 -9.48 10.09 -7.16
N GLU A 29 -8.76 9.23 -6.42
CA GLU A 29 -8.86 9.17 -4.95
C GLU A 29 -8.42 10.49 -4.29
N LEU A 30 -7.32 11.08 -4.76
CA LEU A 30 -6.80 12.34 -4.24
C LEU A 30 -7.68 13.52 -4.65
N TRP A 31 -8.11 13.59 -5.91
CA TRP A 31 -9.00 14.63 -6.38
C TRP A 31 -10.29 14.64 -5.57
N LYS A 32 -10.95 13.50 -5.46
CA LYS A 32 -12.17 13.36 -4.64
C LYS A 32 -11.96 13.77 -3.19
N LYS A 33 -10.80 13.42 -2.61
CA LYS A 33 -10.49 13.74 -1.21
C LYS A 33 -10.31 15.23 -0.97
N TYR A 34 -9.62 15.95 -1.86
CA TYR A 34 -9.24 17.34 -1.65
C TYR A 34 -10.15 18.35 -2.33
N ARG A 35 -10.83 17.95 -3.40
CA ARG A 35 -11.78 18.77 -4.14
C ARG A 35 -13.02 17.95 -4.57
N PRO A 36 -13.81 17.47 -3.59
CA PRO A 36 -15.02 16.69 -3.89
C PRO A 36 -16.07 17.50 -4.66
N ASP A 37 -16.05 18.82 -4.56
CA ASP A 37 -16.92 19.77 -5.26
C ASP A 37 -16.71 19.77 -6.78
N THR A 38 -15.47 19.56 -7.23
CA THR A 38 -15.11 19.54 -8.67
C THR A 38 -14.99 18.12 -9.24
N PHE A 39 -14.88 17.09 -8.38
CA PHE A 39 -14.72 15.71 -8.82
C PHE A 39 -16.03 15.13 -9.34
N LYS A 40 -16.09 14.88 -10.66
CA LYS A 40 -17.27 14.29 -11.34
C LYS A 40 -17.14 12.78 -11.63
N GLY A 41 -15.98 12.20 -11.29
CA GLY A 41 -15.69 10.78 -11.53
C GLY A 41 -16.20 9.86 -10.41
N ARG A 42 -15.78 8.59 -10.49
CA ARG A 42 -15.99 7.58 -9.45
C ARG A 42 -14.66 6.91 -9.12
N THR A 43 -14.40 6.69 -7.85
CA THR A 43 -13.28 5.85 -7.43
C THR A 43 -13.68 4.38 -7.42
N LYS A 44 -12.71 3.46 -7.50
CA LYS A 44 -13.00 2.01 -7.34
C LYS A 44 -13.69 1.71 -6.01
N LYS A 45 -13.36 2.46 -4.97
CA LYS A 45 -14.01 2.33 -3.67
C LYS A 45 -15.50 2.70 -3.76
N ASP A 46 -15.84 3.81 -4.46
CA ASP A 46 -17.22 4.23 -4.63
C ASP A 46 -18.02 3.19 -5.39
N GLN A 47 -17.45 2.65 -6.47
CA GLN A 47 -18.08 1.60 -7.28
C GLN A 47 -18.41 0.39 -6.42
N ALA A 48 -17.44 -0.10 -5.65
CA ALA A 48 -17.66 -1.22 -4.74
C ALA A 48 -18.69 -0.90 -3.64
N GLU A 49 -18.66 0.29 -3.04
CA GLU A 49 -19.63 0.71 -2.03
C GLU A 49 -21.05 0.87 -2.59
N GLU A 50 -21.19 1.39 -3.82
CA GLU A 50 -22.48 1.46 -4.52
C GLU A 50 -23.02 0.06 -4.82
N THR A 51 -22.17 -0.84 -5.30
CA THR A 51 -22.53 -2.24 -5.57
C THR A 51 -22.95 -2.97 -4.29
N LEU A 52 -22.26 -2.74 -3.18
CA LEU A 52 -22.64 -3.33 -1.88
C LEU A 52 -23.99 -2.83 -1.35
N LYS A 53 -24.50 -1.70 -1.82
CA LYS A 53 -25.88 -1.25 -1.49
C LYS A 53 -26.95 -2.06 -2.21
N LEU A 54 -26.60 -2.71 -3.33
CA LEU A 54 -27.53 -3.55 -4.10
C LEU A 54 -27.74 -4.93 -3.48
N SER A 55 -26.78 -5.42 -2.68
CA SER A 55 -26.87 -6.71 -2.02
C SER A 55 -26.44 -6.62 -0.55
N LEU A 56 -27.41 -6.80 0.34
CA LEU A 56 -27.13 -6.90 1.77
C LEU A 56 -26.26 -8.13 2.08
N ASP A 57 -26.47 -9.24 1.35
CA ASP A 57 -25.69 -10.46 1.51
C ASP A 57 -24.22 -10.23 1.20
N ALA A 58 -23.93 -9.52 0.09
CA ALA A 58 -22.56 -9.14 -0.27
C ALA A 58 -21.89 -8.24 0.79
N LYS A 59 -22.66 -7.32 1.39
CA LYS A 59 -22.17 -6.48 2.49
C LYS A 59 -21.81 -7.31 3.73
N VAL A 60 -22.68 -8.24 4.13
CA VAL A 60 -22.44 -9.16 5.26
C VAL A 60 -21.20 -10.02 4.99
N VAL A 61 -21.02 -10.52 3.77
CA VAL A 61 -19.85 -11.31 3.37
C VAL A 61 -18.56 -10.48 3.54
N LEU A 62 -18.54 -9.23 3.07
CA LEU A 62 -17.39 -8.32 3.24
C LEU A 62 -17.08 -8.11 4.73
N GLU A 63 -18.09 -7.72 5.53
CA GLU A 63 -17.91 -7.42 6.94
C GLU A 63 -17.39 -8.64 7.70
N SER A 64 -17.96 -9.81 7.46
CA SER A 64 -17.53 -11.06 8.05
C SER A 64 -16.11 -11.43 7.68
N ALA A 65 -15.74 -11.36 6.40
CA ALA A 65 -14.40 -11.68 5.92
C ALA A 65 -13.32 -10.75 6.50
N VAL A 66 -13.62 -9.47 6.65
CA VAL A 66 -12.70 -8.45 7.19
C VAL A 66 -12.48 -8.61 8.70
N GLN A 67 -13.47 -9.11 9.44
CA GLN A 67 -13.37 -9.31 10.88
C GLN A 67 -12.55 -10.53 11.28
N VAL A 68 -12.41 -11.54 10.40
CA VAL A 68 -11.66 -12.76 10.71
C VAL A 68 -10.19 -12.43 10.99
N GLN A 69 -9.70 -12.86 12.15
CA GLN A 69 -8.30 -12.75 12.52
C GLN A 69 -7.51 -13.93 11.98
N THR A 70 -6.89 -13.76 10.83
CA THR A 70 -6.07 -14.79 10.20
C THR A 70 -4.63 -14.77 10.72
N LYS A 71 -4.09 -15.96 11.01
CA LYS A 71 -2.72 -16.15 11.55
C LYS A 71 -1.76 -16.76 10.53
N SER A 72 -2.27 -17.29 9.42
CA SER A 72 -1.46 -17.94 8.38
C SER A 72 -1.94 -17.57 6.98
N SER A 73 -1.05 -17.79 6.00
CA SER A 73 -1.38 -17.60 4.57
C SER A 73 -2.51 -18.51 4.11
N GLU A 74 -2.60 -19.72 4.67
CA GLU A 74 -3.69 -20.67 4.36
C GLU A 74 -5.03 -20.18 4.88
N GLU A 75 -5.07 -19.66 6.11
CA GLU A 75 -6.29 -19.11 6.70
C GLU A 75 -6.81 -17.91 5.92
N VAL A 76 -5.95 -16.97 5.54
CA VAL A 76 -6.37 -15.80 4.77
C VAL A 76 -6.88 -16.19 3.38
N GLN A 77 -6.25 -17.16 2.72
CA GLN A 77 -6.74 -17.70 1.46
C GLN A 77 -8.09 -18.39 1.61
N LYS A 78 -8.29 -19.17 2.68
CA LYS A 78 -9.57 -19.84 2.96
C LYS A 78 -10.68 -18.82 3.17
N VAL A 79 -10.42 -17.77 3.96
CA VAL A 79 -11.37 -16.68 4.18
C VAL A 79 -11.73 -15.99 2.87
N PHE A 80 -10.74 -15.65 2.06
CA PHE A 80 -10.97 -15.00 0.78
C PHE A 80 -11.75 -15.89 -0.20
N ARG A 81 -11.41 -17.18 -0.33
CA ARG A 81 -12.13 -18.11 -1.22
C ARG A 81 -13.59 -18.25 -0.80
N ALA A 82 -13.86 -18.45 0.48
CA ALA A 82 -15.23 -18.52 0.98
C ALA A 82 -16.04 -17.26 0.67
N ALA A 83 -15.45 -16.08 0.84
CA ALA A 83 -16.08 -14.83 0.48
C ALA A 83 -16.30 -14.71 -1.05
N GLN A 84 -15.33 -15.11 -1.86
CA GLN A 84 -15.44 -15.11 -3.32
C GLN A 84 -16.56 -16.03 -3.81
N ASP A 85 -16.68 -17.25 -3.26
CA ASP A 85 -17.71 -18.21 -3.60
C ASP A 85 -19.11 -17.69 -3.24
N ALA A 86 -19.24 -17.05 -2.08
CA ALA A 86 -20.49 -16.42 -1.64
C ALA A 86 -20.90 -15.28 -2.60
N ILE A 87 -19.97 -14.40 -3.00
CA ILE A 87 -20.26 -13.32 -3.96
C ILE A 87 -20.60 -13.89 -5.34
N ASN A 88 -19.90 -14.92 -5.80
CA ASN A 88 -20.20 -15.56 -7.09
C ASN A 88 -21.61 -16.18 -7.12
N SER A 89 -22.11 -16.65 -5.99
CA SER A 89 -23.44 -17.23 -5.84
C SER A 89 -24.55 -16.18 -5.67
N ASP A 90 -24.20 -14.91 -5.44
CA ASP A 90 -25.20 -13.84 -5.28
C ASP A 90 -25.92 -13.55 -6.59
N SER A 91 -27.22 -13.78 -6.62
CA SER A 91 -28.06 -13.55 -7.80
C SER A 91 -28.47 -12.10 -8.02
N LYS A 92 -28.24 -11.21 -7.04
CA LYS A 92 -28.57 -9.79 -7.12
C LYS A 92 -27.51 -8.98 -7.86
N LEU A 93 -26.29 -9.55 -8.02
CA LEU A 93 -25.15 -8.91 -8.65
C LEU A 93 -24.89 -9.48 -10.04
N ASN A 94 -24.64 -8.60 -11.02
CA ASN A 94 -24.14 -9.02 -12.33
C ASN A 94 -22.63 -9.35 -12.29
N ALA A 95 -22.09 -9.88 -13.40
CA ALA A 95 -20.70 -10.33 -13.47
C ALA A 95 -19.68 -9.21 -13.17
N ALA A 96 -19.88 -8.00 -13.68
CA ALA A 96 -18.99 -6.85 -13.44
C ALA A 96 -19.01 -6.44 -11.97
N GLN A 97 -20.21 -6.34 -11.37
CA GLN A 97 -20.40 -6.01 -9.96
C GLN A 97 -19.76 -7.04 -9.02
N LYS A 98 -19.83 -8.33 -9.36
CA LYS A 98 -19.16 -9.39 -8.61
C LYS A 98 -17.64 -9.20 -8.61
N ILE A 99 -17.05 -8.90 -9.75
CA ILE A 99 -15.61 -8.62 -9.87
C ILE A 99 -15.20 -7.44 -8.98
N GLU A 100 -15.94 -6.32 -9.03
CA GLU A 100 -15.68 -5.13 -8.22
C GLU A 100 -15.69 -5.45 -6.71
N VAL A 101 -16.71 -6.17 -6.25
CA VAL A 101 -16.83 -6.53 -4.83
C VAL A 101 -15.74 -7.52 -4.41
N ILE A 102 -15.46 -8.53 -5.24
CA ILE A 102 -14.39 -9.52 -4.98
C ILE A 102 -13.03 -8.84 -4.85
N ASP A 103 -12.70 -7.90 -5.74
CA ASP A 103 -11.43 -7.17 -5.70
C ASP A 103 -11.36 -6.26 -4.47
N HIS A 104 -12.48 -5.65 -4.08
CA HIS A 104 -12.55 -4.87 -2.85
C HIS A 104 -12.34 -5.74 -1.59
N ILE A 105 -13.01 -6.90 -1.52
CA ILE A 105 -12.84 -7.88 -0.42
C ILE A 105 -11.39 -8.36 -0.37
N ARG A 106 -10.80 -8.74 -1.52
CA ARG A 106 -9.40 -9.17 -1.62
C ARG A 106 -8.45 -8.13 -1.04
N SER A 107 -8.60 -6.88 -1.46
CA SER A 107 -7.77 -5.78 -0.96
C SER A 107 -7.86 -5.65 0.56
N LYS A 108 -9.08 -5.65 1.11
CA LYS A 108 -9.31 -5.51 2.55
C LYS A 108 -8.76 -6.68 3.36
N VAL A 109 -9.07 -7.90 2.96
CA VAL A 109 -8.67 -9.12 3.67
C VAL A 109 -7.15 -9.27 3.68
N TYR A 110 -6.48 -9.05 2.55
CA TYR A 110 -5.03 -9.21 2.44
C TYR A 110 -4.27 -8.08 3.14
N THR A 111 -4.74 -6.84 3.05
CA THR A 111 -4.15 -5.72 3.79
C THR A 111 -4.25 -5.96 5.31
N ASN A 112 -5.42 -6.35 5.80
CA ASN A 112 -5.62 -6.63 7.23
C ASN A 112 -4.73 -7.78 7.71
N HIS A 113 -4.59 -8.85 6.91
CA HIS A 113 -3.68 -9.94 7.25
C HIS A 113 -2.23 -9.47 7.34
N GLY A 114 -1.77 -8.69 6.34
CA GLY A 114 -0.42 -8.14 6.31
C GLY A 114 -0.12 -7.36 7.59
N THR A 115 -0.91 -6.34 7.88
CA THR A 115 -0.72 -5.47 9.04
C THR A 115 -0.77 -6.23 10.37
N ARG A 116 -1.71 -7.18 10.53
CA ARG A 116 -1.85 -7.96 11.78
C ARG A 116 -0.70 -8.92 12.03
N THR A 117 0.01 -9.34 10.99
CA THR A 117 1.08 -10.33 11.09
C THR A 117 2.49 -9.73 11.08
N GLU A 118 2.63 -8.41 10.90
CA GLU A 118 3.92 -7.71 10.89
C GLU A 118 4.73 -7.93 12.17
N ASP A 119 4.11 -7.72 13.35
CA ASP A 119 4.80 -7.90 14.64
C ASP A 119 5.34 -9.33 14.78
N ARG A 120 4.51 -10.33 14.43
CA ARG A 120 4.93 -11.75 14.51
C ARG A 120 6.10 -12.06 13.57
N THR A 121 6.12 -11.44 12.39
CA THR A 121 7.24 -11.62 11.45
C THR A 121 8.49 -10.92 11.96
N ALA A 122 8.36 -9.73 12.54
CA ALA A 122 9.47 -9.03 13.18
C ALA A 122 10.05 -9.86 14.34
N ASP A 123 9.21 -10.40 15.23
CA ASP A 123 9.64 -11.27 16.36
C ASP A 123 10.40 -12.51 15.84
N LYS A 124 9.91 -13.10 14.73
CA LYS A 124 10.60 -14.24 14.12
C LYS A 124 11.97 -13.85 13.56
N VAL A 125 12.11 -12.71 12.90
CA VAL A 125 13.41 -12.21 12.43
C VAL A 125 14.37 -12.04 13.60
N VAL A 126 13.90 -11.41 14.69
CA VAL A 126 14.72 -11.24 15.90
C VAL A 126 15.16 -12.59 16.47
N ALA A 127 14.27 -13.57 16.57
CA ALA A 127 14.58 -14.90 17.09
C ALA A 127 15.60 -15.66 16.20
N ASP A 128 15.48 -15.54 14.88
CA ASP A 128 16.31 -16.25 13.91
C ASP A 128 17.71 -15.60 13.74
N THR A 129 17.82 -14.27 13.90
CA THR A 129 19.05 -13.51 13.57
C THR A 129 19.72 -12.82 14.75
N GLY A 130 19.02 -12.63 15.86
CA GLY A 130 19.47 -11.80 16.99
C GLY A 130 19.45 -10.28 16.68
N ALA A 131 18.86 -9.86 15.57
CA ALA A 131 18.77 -8.45 15.18
C ALA A 131 17.96 -7.63 16.19
N ARG A 132 18.38 -6.37 16.41
CA ARG A 132 17.62 -5.43 17.23
C ARG A 132 16.68 -4.63 16.35
N LEU A 133 15.40 -5.03 16.30
CA LEU A 133 14.35 -4.33 15.55
C LEU A 133 13.59 -3.39 16.49
N GLU A 134 13.53 -2.12 16.10
CA GLU A 134 12.75 -1.09 16.80
C GLU A 134 11.48 -0.78 15.98
N ARG A 135 10.33 -0.77 16.66
CA ARG A 135 9.07 -0.28 16.09
C ARG A 135 9.05 1.24 16.16
N ASP A 136 8.67 1.86 15.07
CA ASP A 136 8.51 3.31 15.01
C ASP A 136 7.08 3.65 14.54
N GLU A 137 6.34 4.32 15.41
CA GLU A 137 4.96 4.73 15.14
C GLU A 137 4.87 6.11 14.45
N THR A 138 6.01 6.70 14.12
CA THR A 138 6.10 8.04 13.53
C THR A 138 5.62 8.04 12.09
N PHE A 139 4.81 9.04 11.75
CA PHE A 139 4.52 9.37 10.36
C PHE A 139 5.60 10.32 9.84
N TYR A 140 6.39 9.82 8.93
CA TYR A 140 7.42 10.60 8.25
C TYR A 140 6.85 11.33 7.05
N THR A 141 7.45 12.46 6.71
CA THR A 141 7.04 13.28 5.56
C THR A 141 8.23 13.71 4.72
N LEU A 142 8.03 13.79 3.40
CA LEU A 142 9.01 14.29 2.46
C LEU A 142 8.31 15.30 1.53
N PRO A 143 8.74 16.59 1.50
CA PRO A 143 8.20 17.56 0.56
C PRO A 143 8.49 17.15 -0.90
N VAL A 144 7.53 17.37 -1.79
CA VAL A 144 7.68 17.16 -3.24
C VAL A 144 7.74 18.50 -3.95
N CYS A 145 6.63 19.27 -3.93
CA CYS A 145 6.55 20.58 -4.57
C CYS A 145 5.45 21.44 -3.94
N GLN A 146 5.45 22.71 -4.34
CA GLN A 146 4.38 23.65 -4.03
C GLN A 146 3.82 24.22 -5.32
N LEU A 147 2.49 24.19 -5.49
CA LEU A 147 1.78 24.73 -6.64
C LEU A 147 0.64 25.64 -6.12
N GLY A 148 0.79 26.93 -6.32
CA GLY A 148 -0.11 27.92 -5.74
C GLY A 148 -0.19 27.81 -4.21
N GLU A 149 -1.38 27.66 -3.68
CA GLU A 149 -1.63 27.48 -2.23
C GLU A 149 -1.54 26.02 -1.76
N ASN A 150 -1.25 25.09 -2.66
CA ASN A 150 -1.19 23.67 -2.36
C ASN A 150 0.26 23.20 -2.17
N SER A 151 0.55 22.56 -1.03
CA SER A 151 1.82 21.89 -0.74
C SER A 151 1.66 20.39 -0.88
N TYR A 152 2.40 19.78 -1.77
CA TYR A 152 2.38 18.33 -2.03
C TYR A 152 3.50 17.67 -1.24
N ILE A 153 3.14 16.69 -0.42
CA ILE A 153 4.08 15.96 0.42
C ILE A 153 3.83 14.46 0.33
N ILE A 154 4.89 13.68 0.36
CA ILE A 154 4.79 12.25 0.61
C ILE A 154 4.69 12.06 2.12
N MET A 155 3.81 11.13 2.55
CA MET A 155 3.71 10.72 3.95
C MET A 155 3.70 9.18 4.01
N GLY A 156 4.39 8.64 4.99
CA GLY A 156 4.41 7.20 5.24
C GLY A 156 4.82 6.86 6.66
N LYS A 157 4.52 5.62 7.03
CA LYS A 157 4.95 4.97 8.26
C LYS A 157 5.75 3.75 7.86
N ILE A 158 6.89 3.56 8.50
CA ILE A 158 7.77 2.41 8.27
C ILE A 158 7.38 1.25 9.18
N ASP A 159 7.76 0.03 8.80
CA ASP A 159 7.47 -1.13 9.62
C ASP A 159 8.45 -1.23 10.80
N ARG A 160 9.77 -1.23 10.55
CA ARG A 160 10.81 -1.34 11.59
C ARG A 160 12.09 -0.62 11.19
N LEU A 161 12.91 -0.33 12.21
CA LEU A 161 14.32 0.03 12.07
C LEU A 161 15.17 -1.04 12.75
N GLU A 162 16.16 -1.56 12.04
CA GLU A 162 17.21 -2.41 12.62
C GLU A 162 18.36 -1.53 13.10
N VAL A 163 18.67 -1.61 14.39
CA VAL A 163 19.77 -0.85 15.00
C VAL A 163 21.02 -1.71 15.02
N GLN A 164 22.04 -1.25 14.31
CA GLN A 164 23.33 -1.93 14.21
C GLN A 164 24.19 -1.70 15.47
N PRO A 165 25.21 -2.53 15.74
CA PRO A 165 26.09 -2.36 16.91
C PRO A 165 26.83 -1.00 16.96
N ASP A 166 27.07 -0.38 15.82
CA ASP A 166 27.70 0.95 15.70
C ASP A 166 26.70 2.11 15.85
N GLY A 167 25.41 1.80 16.08
CA GLY A 167 24.32 2.77 16.20
C GLY A 167 23.71 3.21 14.88
N SER A 168 24.23 2.77 13.74
CA SER A 168 23.60 3.02 12.45
C SER A 168 22.26 2.29 12.32
N LYS A 169 21.38 2.76 11.44
CA LYS A 169 20.04 2.20 11.25
C LYS A 169 19.84 1.72 9.83
N ILE A 170 19.16 0.58 9.72
CA ILE A 170 18.71 -0.01 8.45
C ILE A 170 17.18 0.00 8.46
N LEU A 171 16.56 0.48 7.39
CA LEU A 171 15.12 0.36 7.20
C LEU A 171 14.75 -1.11 6.99
N VAL A 172 13.74 -1.60 7.71
CA VAL A 172 13.20 -2.95 7.49
C VAL A 172 11.74 -2.84 7.07
N GLU A 173 11.43 -3.27 5.86
CA GLU A 173 10.09 -3.38 5.31
C GLU A 173 9.65 -4.83 5.30
N ILE A 174 8.47 -5.13 5.85
CA ILE A 174 7.97 -6.50 6.02
C ILE A 174 6.83 -6.77 5.04
N LYS A 175 6.93 -7.87 4.30
CA LYS A 175 5.91 -8.33 3.36
C LYS A 175 5.42 -9.73 3.70
N ASN A 176 4.26 -9.81 4.37
CA ASN A 176 3.58 -11.06 4.67
C ASN A 176 2.85 -11.56 3.42
N ARG A 177 3.48 -12.50 2.73
CA ARG A 177 2.97 -13.06 1.47
C ARG A 177 1.81 -14.01 1.73
N THR A 178 0.82 -13.99 0.86
CA THR A 178 -0.36 -14.86 0.98
C THR A 178 -0.32 -16.09 0.08
N ASN A 179 0.48 -16.05 -1.01
CA ASN A 179 0.54 -17.14 -1.98
C ASN A 179 1.90 -17.84 -2.03
N ARG A 180 3.00 -17.08 -2.09
CA ARG A 180 4.36 -17.58 -2.19
C ARG A 180 5.37 -16.47 -1.90
N LEU A 181 6.62 -16.83 -1.57
CA LEU A 181 7.75 -15.92 -1.61
C LEU A 181 8.03 -15.51 -3.05
N PHE A 182 8.31 -14.24 -3.30
CA PHE A 182 8.70 -13.75 -4.63
C PHE A 182 10.17 -14.04 -4.92
N ARG A 183 10.97 -14.22 -3.86
CA ARG A 183 12.41 -14.48 -3.93
C ARG A 183 13.19 -13.40 -4.69
N ARG A 184 12.62 -12.22 -4.77
CA ARG A 184 13.20 -11.01 -5.38
C ARG A 184 12.46 -9.80 -4.90
N VAL A 185 13.11 -8.66 -4.91
CA VAL A 185 12.45 -7.37 -4.74
C VAL A 185 11.72 -7.03 -6.04
N VAL A 186 10.41 -6.83 -5.96
CA VAL A 186 9.61 -6.41 -7.11
C VAL A 186 9.61 -4.88 -7.21
N ASP A 187 9.43 -4.39 -8.43
CA ASP A 187 9.63 -3.01 -8.76
C ASP A 187 8.84 -2.01 -7.89
N TYR A 188 7.55 -2.23 -7.70
CA TYR A 188 6.72 -1.34 -6.88
C TYR A 188 7.09 -1.35 -5.38
N GLU A 189 7.68 -2.43 -4.88
CA GLU A 189 8.20 -2.49 -3.50
C GLU A 189 9.55 -1.79 -3.40
N ASN A 190 10.42 -1.95 -4.41
CA ASN A 190 11.66 -1.19 -4.50
C ASN A 190 11.38 0.32 -4.46
N ILE A 191 10.44 0.81 -5.28
CA ILE A 191 10.06 2.22 -5.29
C ILE A 191 9.60 2.69 -3.90
N GLN A 192 8.75 1.92 -3.21
CA GLN A 192 8.32 2.26 -1.85
C GLN A 192 9.52 2.37 -0.89
N ILE A 193 10.45 1.43 -0.95
CA ILE A 193 11.66 1.40 -0.11
C ILE A 193 12.56 2.60 -0.44
N GLN A 194 12.77 2.93 -1.72
CA GLN A 194 13.55 4.10 -2.12
C GLN A 194 12.94 5.41 -1.59
N VAL A 195 11.62 5.53 -1.61
CA VAL A 195 10.91 6.67 -1.01
C VAL A 195 11.19 6.78 0.49
N TYR A 196 11.14 5.67 1.22
CA TYR A 196 11.44 5.68 2.65
C TYR A 196 12.91 5.98 2.95
N LEU A 197 13.84 5.45 2.15
CA LEU A 197 15.26 5.75 2.29
C LEU A 197 15.56 7.24 2.10
N GLN A 198 14.93 7.89 1.09
CA GLN A 198 15.02 9.33 0.90
C GLN A 198 14.39 10.12 2.05
N MET A 199 13.21 9.69 2.52
CA MET A 199 12.45 10.33 3.58
C MET A 199 13.18 10.32 4.93
N LEU A 200 13.93 9.24 5.21
CA LEU A 200 14.66 9.03 6.47
C LEU A 200 16.13 9.46 6.38
N GLY A 201 16.64 9.74 5.19
CA GLY A 201 18.07 9.98 4.97
C GLY A 201 18.95 8.74 5.21
N LEU A 202 18.36 7.54 5.13
CA LEU A 202 19.07 6.27 5.30
C LEU A 202 19.67 5.78 3.99
N VAL A 203 20.73 4.97 4.09
CA VAL A 203 21.43 4.40 2.94
C VAL A 203 21.02 2.95 2.69
N HIS A 204 20.71 2.20 3.75
CA HIS A 204 20.45 0.77 3.67
C HIS A 204 19.03 0.42 4.09
N ALA A 205 18.45 -0.55 3.38
CA ALA A 205 17.18 -1.16 3.70
C ALA A 205 17.25 -2.68 3.58
N ARG A 206 16.33 -3.36 4.24
CA ARG A 206 16.08 -4.79 4.13
C ARG A 206 14.60 -5.03 3.87
N LEU A 207 14.26 -5.71 2.78
CA LEU A 207 12.95 -6.26 2.54
C LEU A 207 12.88 -7.66 3.11
N VAL A 208 11.97 -7.88 4.05
CA VAL A 208 11.72 -9.21 4.65
C VAL A 208 10.43 -9.77 4.08
N GLU A 209 10.53 -10.87 3.33
CA GLU A 209 9.39 -11.65 2.88
C GLU A 209 9.10 -12.79 3.86
N GLN A 210 7.84 -12.97 4.23
CA GLN A 210 7.38 -14.11 5.03
C GLN A 210 6.25 -14.84 4.30
N TYR A 211 6.34 -16.16 4.22
CA TYR A 211 5.28 -17.05 3.72
C TYR A 211 5.31 -18.36 4.50
N ASN A 212 4.22 -18.71 5.17
CA ASN A 212 4.13 -19.83 6.11
C ASN A 212 5.24 -19.74 7.17
N ASN A 213 6.15 -20.73 7.22
CA ASN A 213 7.27 -20.76 8.15
C ASN A 213 8.60 -20.26 7.53
N GLN A 214 8.57 -19.83 6.28
CA GLN A 214 9.76 -19.37 5.58
C GLN A 214 9.88 -17.85 5.68
N VAL A 215 11.09 -17.38 5.99
CA VAL A 215 11.47 -15.97 5.95
C VAL A 215 12.64 -15.83 4.98
N LEU A 216 12.59 -14.83 4.14
CA LEU A 216 13.66 -14.48 3.20
C LEU A 216 13.89 -12.97 3.25
N SER A 217 15.16 -12.58 3.30
CA SER A 217 15.55 -11.17 3.34
C SER A 217 16.31 -10.77 2.07
N HIS A 218 16.09 -9.54 1.64
CA HIS A 218 16.78 -8.91 0.53
C HIS A 218 17.35 -7.58 1.00
N ASP A 219 18.66 -7.39 0.89
CA ASP A 219 19.29 -6.12 1.22
C ASP A 219 19.22 -5.18 0.00
N LEU A 220 18.94 -3.90 0.27
CA LEU A 220 18.84 -2.84 -0.71
C LEU A 220 19.68 -1.64 -0.27
N THR A 221 20.10 -0.87 -1.26
CA THR A 221 20.79 0.39 -1.05
C THR A 221 19.98 1.52 -1.68
N ARG A 222 20.07 2.72 -1.09
CA ARG A 222 19.46 3.92 -1.66
C ARG A 222 20.01 4.19 -3.06
N ASP A 223 19.11 4.40 -3.99
CA ASP A 223 19.40 4.72 -5.39
C ASP A 223 19.04 6.19 -5.66
N ASP A 224 20.03 7.07 -5.51
CA ASP A 224 19.86 8.50 -5.71
C ASP A 224 19.66 8.86 -7.21
N GLU A 225 20.17 8.03 -8.14
CA GLU A 225 19.93 8.22 -9.57
C GLU A 225 18.48 7.91 -9.94
N LEU A 226 17.94 6.77 -9.46
CA LEU A 226 16.53 6.43 -9.64
C LEU A 226 15.62 7.51 -9.05
N TRP A 227 15.95 8.02 -7.86
CA TRP A 227 15.21 9.10 -7.23
C TRP A 227 15.20 10.37 -8.08
N THR A 228 16.38 10.85 -8.48
CA THR A 228 16.56 12.13 -9.16
C THR A 228 16.07 12.11 -10.61
N ASN A 229 16.31 10.99 -11.32
CA ASN A 229 16.05 10.91 -12.75
C ASN A 229 14.66 10.35 -13.09
N GLU A 230 14.01 9.65 -12.16
CA GLU A 230 12.71 9.03 -12.46
C GLU A 230 11.63 9.37 -11.41
N ILE A 231 11.87 9.07 -10.12
CA ILE A 231 10.79 9.14 -9.12
C ILE A 231 10.35 10.59 -8.92
N LEU A 232 11.27 11.49 -8.59
CA LEU A 232 10.96 12.89 -8.30
C LEU A 232 10.38 13.64 -9.51
N PRO A 233 10.91 13.51 -10.75
CA PRO A 233 10.30 14.13 -11.92
C PRO A 233 8.87 13.70 -12.19
N LYS A 234 8.57 12.37 -12.12
CA LYS A 234 7.23 11.84 -12.32
C LYS A 234 6.26 12.22 -11.21
N LEU A 235 6.75 12.35 -9.97
CA LEU A 235 5.95 12.89 -8.86
C LEU A 235 5.56 14.35 -9.12
N ASN A 236 6.49 15.18 -9.58
CA ASN A 236 6.21 16.59 -9.93
C ASN A 236 5.20 16.70 -11.06
N GLU A 237 5.35 15.90 -12.12
CA GLU A 237 4.37 15.80 -13.23
C GLU A 237 2.97 15.43 -12.71
N PHE A 238 2.89 14.40 -11.86
CA PHE A 238 1.63 13.98 -11.25
C PHE A 238 1.00 15.09 -10.40
N CYS A 239 1.81 15.78 -9.59
CA CYS A 239 1.32 16.88 -8.75
C CYS A 239 0.76 18.02 -9.61
N LEU A 240 1.41 18.34 -10.73
CA LEU A 240 0.95 19.36 -11.67
C LEU A 240 -0.39 18.97 -12.30
N GLU A 241 -0.51 17.77 -12.84
CA GLU A 241 -1.77 17.27 -13.42
C GLU A 241 -2.91 17.24 -12.42
N LEU A 242 -2.64 16.78 -11.18
CA LEU A 242 -3.64 16.77 -10.11
C LEU A 242 -4.07 18.21 -9.76
N HIS A 243 -3.10 19.12 -9.67
CA HIS A 243 -3.38 20.53 -9.39
C HIS A 243 -4.26 21.16 -10.46
N GLU A 244 -3.92 20.98 -11.73
CA GLU A 244 -4.70 21.47 -12.87
C GLU A 244 -6.11 20.87 -12.89
N SER A 245 -6.21 19.54 -12.71
CA SER A 245 -7.49 18.84 -12.67
C SER A 245 -8.42 19.35 -11.56
N MET A 246 -7.88 19.64 -10.37
CA MET A 246 -8.65 20.18 -9.25
C MET A 246 -9.12 21.62 -9.46
N ASN A 247 -8.46 22.40 -10.32
CA ASN A 247 -8.72 23.82 -10.51
C ASN A 247 -9.49 24.15 -11.80
N THR A 248 -9.55 23.23 -12.78
CA THR A 248 -10.15 23.44 -14.11
C THR A 248 -11.64 23.06 -14.17
N ALA A 249 -12.25 22.60 -13.11
CA ALA A 249 -13.62 22.08 -13.08
C ALA A 249 -14.64 23.09 -12.58
#